data_218648afcfb7090cefff58f53949de61
#
_entry.id   218648afcfb7090cefff58f53949de61
#
_cell.length_a   1.000
_cell.length_b   1.000
_cell.length_c   1.000
_cell.angle_alpha   90.00
_cell.angle_beta   90.00
_cell.angle_gamma   90.00
#
_symmetry.space_group_name_H-M   'P 1'
#
loop_
_entity.id
_entity.type
_entity.pdbx_description
1 polymer ?
#
loop_
_entity_poly.entity_id
_entity_poly.type
_entity_poly.pdbx_seq_one_letter_code
_entity_poly.pdbx_strand_id
1 'polypeptide(L)'
;MKAEKKNPYVLILYYSSGGHVKKLANQIALGVESAGVPAILRTVPKISTVCESTENDIPEHGDIYCTNEELKDCSGLLLGSPTRFGTMAGSLKYFLESSSNLWLEGSLVNKPAGVFTSSSSLHGGQESTLLSMMLPLLHHGMMICGVPYSESYLSQTQTGGSPYGSSHVENTSLSEEEKKICRAHGRRIALISSKMECRNETA
;
A
#
# COMPACT_ATOMS: atom_id res chain seq x y z
N MET A 1 -24.36 -20.77 12.83
CA MET A 1 -22.99 -21.01 12.37
C MET A 1 -22.14 -19.84 12.87
N LYS A 2 -21.15 -20.06 13.73
CA LYS A 2 -20.18 -19.01 14.08
C LYS A 2 -19.35 -18.75 12.82
N ALA A 3 -19.33 -17.51 12.32
CA ALA A 3 -18.43 -17.12 11.25
C ALA A 3 -17.00 -17.51 11.66
N GLU A 4 -16.29 -18.21 10.81
CA GLU A 4 -14.88 -18.51 11.00
C GLU A 4 -14.14 -17.17 11.15
N LYS A 5 -13.52 -16.96 12.28
CA LYS A 5 -12.78 -15.73 12.58
C LYS A 5 -11.57 -15.70 11.66
N LYS A 6 -11.61 -14.91 10.59
CA LYS A 6 -10.46 -14.72 9.70
C LYS A 6 -9.35 -14.05 10.50
N ASN A 7 -8.13 -14.59 10.42
CA ASN A 7 -6.98 -13.93 11.05
C ASN A 7 -6.75 -12.55 10.42
N PRO A 8 -6.58 -11.49 11.21
CA PRO A 8 -6.32 -10.15 10.70
C PRO A 8 -5.00 -10.11 9.92
N TYR A 9 -4.97 -9.35 8.84
CA TYR A 9 -3.77 -9.14 8.05
C TYR A 9 -3.70 -7.72 7.49
N VAL A 10 -2.51 -7.26 7.19
CA VAL A 10 -2.29 -6.01 6.44
C VAL A 10 -2.08 -6.35 4.97
N LEU A 11 -2.89 -5.77 4.11
CA LEU A 11 -2.77 -5.88 2.67
C LEU A 11 -1.77 -4.84 2.15
N ILE A 12 -0.78 -5.29 1.38
CA ILE A 12 0.19 -4.45 0.66
C ILE A 12 -0.14 -4.57 -0.82
N LEU A 13 -1.00 -3.67 -1.29
CA LEU A 13 -1.47 -3.63 -2.67
C LEU A 13 -0.64 -2.63 -3.47
N TYR A 14 -0.03 -3.09 -4.56
CA TYR A 14 0.83 -2.24 -5.37
C TYR A 14 0.79 -2.57 -6.86
N TYR A 15 1.20 -1.59 -7.67
CA TYR A 15 1.59 -1.79 -9.06
C TYR A 15 3.07 -1.45 -9.23
N SER A 16 3.82 -2.24 -9.99
CA SER A 16 5.24 -2.01 -10.23
C SER A 16 5.62 -2.42 -11.66
N SER A 17 6.04 -1.46 -12.48
CA SER A 17 6.49 -1.74 -13.86
C SER A 17 7.98 -2.10 -13.94
N GLY A 18 8.83 -1.45 -13.15
CA GLY A 18 10.30 -1.65 -13.12
C GLY A 18 10.82 -2.36 -11.87
N GLY A 19 9.93 -2.93 -11.04
CA GLY A 19 10.32 -3.65 -9.82
C GLY A 19 10.65 -2.78 -8.60
N HIS A 20 10.74 -1.45 -8.73
CA HIS A 20 11.16 -0.55 -7.65
C HIS A 20 10.10 -0.47 -6.55
N VAL A 21 8.82 -0.29 -6.89
CA VAL A 21 7.71 -0.30 -5.91
C VAL A 21 7.64 -1.66 -5.20
N LYS A 22 7.90 -2.78 -5.90
CA LYS A 22 7.98 -4.11 -5.28
C LYS A 22 9.09 -4.19 -4.22
N LYS A 23 10.25 -3.58 -4.44
CA LYS A 23 11.33 -3.54 -3.43
C LYS A 23 10.87 -2.82 -2.16
N LEU A 24 10.14 -1.72 -2.28
CA LEU A 24 9.54 -1.02 -1.15
C LEU A 24 8.49 -1.90 -0.46
N ALA A 25 7.59 -2.52 -1.22
CA ALA A 25 6.55 -3.41 -0.69
C ALA A 25 7.15 -4.54 0.16
N ASN A 26 8.24 -5.16 -0.28
CA ASN A 26 8.94 -6.20 0.47
C ASN A 26 9.49 -5.67 1.81
N GLN A 27 10.06 -4.47 1.84
CA GLN A 27 10.56 -3.88 3.09
C GLN A 27 9.42 -3.50 4.04
N ILE A 28 8.31 -3.03 3.50
CA ILE A 28 7.08 -2.73 4.24
C ILE A 28 6.53 -4.02 4.87
N ALA A 29 6.49 -5.13 4.12
CA ALA A 29 6.05 -6.44 4.61
C ALA A 29 6.86 -6.90 5.84
N LEU A 30 8.19 -6.80 5.79
CA LEU A 30 9.04 -7.09 6.94
C LEU A 30 8.68 -6.23 8.16
N GLY A 31 8.29 -4.97 7.94
CA GLY A 31 7.82 -4.09 9.00
C GLY A 31 6.49 -4.55 9.61
N VAL A 32 5.53 -4.93 8.78
CA VAL A 32 4.23 -5.48 9.21
C VAL A 32 4.44 -6.75 10.05
N GLU A 33 5.21 -7.70 9.53
CA GLU A 33 5.50 -8.98 10.18
C GLU A 33 6.25 -8.79 11.50
N SER A 34 7.12 -7.79 11.61
CA SER A 34 7.81 -7.45 12.86
C SER A 34 6.87 -7.03 14.00
N ALA A 35 5.64 -6.65 13.67
CA ALA A 35 4.58 -6.35 14.64
C ALA A 35 3.67 -7.55 14.96
N GLY A 36 3.98 -8.74 14.44
CA GLY A 36 3.22 -9.97 14.66
C GLY A 36 1.92 -10.06 13.84
N VAL A 37 1.76 -9.23 12.80
CA VAL A 37 0.60 -9.25 11.89
C VAL A 37 1.04 -9.84 10.54
N PRO A 38 0.28 -10.77 9.94
CA PRO A 38 0.56 -11.26 8.60
C PRO A 38 0.54 -10.16 7.55
N ALA A 39 1.51 -10.16 6.63
CA ALA A 39 1.54 -9.28 5.48
C ALA A 39 1.15 -10.06 4.21
N ILE A 40 0.18 -9.55 3.46
CA ILE A 40 -0.22 -10.13 2.18
C ILE A 40 0.14 -9.14 1.06
N LEU A 41 1.06 -9.56 0.18
CA LEU A 41 1.43 -8.77 -0.99
C LEU A 41 0.53 -9.15 -2.16
N ARG A 42 -0.04 -8.13 -2.84
CA ARG A 42 -0.86 -8.28 -4.04
C ARG A 42 -0.51 -7.22 -5.06
N THR A 43 -0.70 -7.56 -6.33
CA THR A 43 -0.55 -6.62 -7.43
C THR A 43 -1.86 -6.49 -8.23
N VAL A 44 -1.84 -5.66 -9.25
CA VAL A 44 -2.96 -5.48 -10.20
C VAL A 44 -2.47 -5.72 -11.62
N PRO A 45 -3.34 -6.19 -12.54
CA PRO A 45 -2.98 -6.40 -13.93
C PRO A 45 -2.60 -5.09 -14.61
N LYS A 46 -1.76 -5.19 -15.64
CA LYS A 46 -1.44 -4.08 -16.52
C LYS A 46 -2.65 -3.73 -17.38
N ILE A 47 -2.92 -2.43 -17.55
CA ILE A 47 -3.97 -1.99 -18.49
C ILE A 47 -3.44 -2.15 -19.93
N SER A 48 -4.23 -2.83 -20.76
CA SER A 48 -4.01 -2.93 -22.20
C SER A 48 -4.54 -1.67 -22.91
N THR A 49 -3.90 -1.28 -24.00
CA THR A 49 -4.42 -0.27 -24.94
C THR A 49 -5.45 -0.85 -25.91
N VAL A 50 -5.63 -2.17 -25.92
CA VAL A 50 -6.64 -2.89 -26.70
C VAL A 50 -7.85 -3.13 -25.80
N CYS A 51 -9.09 -2.99 -26.30
CA CYS A 51 -10.30 -3.18 -25.52
C CYS A 51 -10.59 -4.63 -25.10
N GLU A 52 -9.66 -5.54 -25.35
CA GLU A 52 -9.73 -6.93 -24.93
C GLU A 52 -8.76 -7.19 -23.78
N SER A 53 -9.14 -8.06 -22.85
CA SER A 53 -8.22 -8.51 -21.79
C SER A 53 -7.09 -9.31 -22.45
N THR A 54 -5.86 -8.82 -22.26
CA THR A 54 -4.65 -9.46 -22.80
C THR A 54 -3.76 -10.08 -21.73
N GLU A 55 -4.12 -9.89 -20.47
CA GLU A 55 -3.39 -10.46 -19.32
C GLU A 55 -4.06 -11.77 -18.88
N ASN A 56 -3.23 -12.72 -18.45
CA ASN A 56 -3.70 -13.96 -17.87
C ASN A 56 -4.38 -13.69 -16.52
N ASP A 57 -5.33 -14.54 -16.12
CA ASP A 57 -6.01 -14.47 -14.80
C ASP A 57 -5.02 -14.63 -13.63
N ILE A 58 -3.89 -15.28 -13.87
CA ILE A 58 -2.78 -15.44 -12.92
C ILE A 58 -1.53 -14.82 -13.55
N PRO A 59 -0.79 -13.95 -12.84
CA PRO A 59 0.42 -13.36 -13.38
C PRO A 59 1.51 -14.43 -13.60
N GLU A 60 2.20 -14.37 -14.73
CA GLU A 60 3.33 -15.27 -15.03
C GLU A 60 4.48 -15.11 -14.05
N HIS A 61 4.66 -13.88 -13.55
CA HIS A 61 5.72 -13.52 -12.60
C HIS A 61 5.23 -12.50 -11.59
N GLY A 62 5.67 -12.63 -10.36
CA GLY A 62 5.37 -11.67 -9.30
C GLY A 62 4.32 -12.18 -8.31
N ASP A 63 3.66 -11.26 -7.65
CA ASP A 63 2.61 -11.57 -6.68
C ASP A 63 1.27 -11.75 -7.38
N ILE A 64 0.37 -12.53 -6.78
CA ILE A 64 -0.98 -12.81 -7.28
C ILE A 64 -1.78 -11.50 -7.36
N TYR A 65 -2.71 -11.42 -8.33
CA TYR A 65 -3.63 -10.29 -8.42
C TYR A 65 -4.54 -10.21 -7.21
N CYS A 66 -4.78 -8.97 -6.77
CA CYS A 66 -5.68 -8.71 -5.65
C CYS A 66 -7.13 -8.90 -6.07
N THR A 67 -7.92 -9.51 -5.19
CA THR A 67 -9.37 -9.57 -5.30
C THR A 67 -10.04 -8.50 -4.43
N ASN A 68 -11.31 -8.19 -4.74
CA ASN A 68 -12.11 -7.29 -3.90
C ASN A 68 -12.37 -7.88 -2.52
N GLU A 69 -12.47 -9.20 -2.39
CA GLU A 69 -12.61 -9.90 -1.11
C GLU A 69 -11.37 -9.71 -0.23
N GLU A 70 -10.17 -9.83 -0.80
CA GLU A 70 -8.93 -9.57 -0.06
C GLU A 70 -8.82 -8.12 0.39
N LEU A 71 -9.25 -7.16 -0.44
CA LEU A 71 -9.32 -5.76 -0.05
C LEU A 71 -10.36 -5.54 1.05
N LYS A 72 -11.55 -6.15 0.94
CA LYS A 72 -12.60 -6.09 1.96
C LYS A 72 -12.17 -6.65 3.30
N ASP A 73 -11.48 -7.78 3.30
CA ASP A 73 -11.17 -8.54 4.51
C ASP A 73 -9.88 -8.06 5.22
N CYS A 74 -9.08 -7.19 4.59
CA CYS A 74 -7.86 -6.69 5.23
C CYS A 74 -8.17 -5.86 6.48
N SER A 75 -7.33 -5.92 7.49
CA SER A 75 -7.41 -5.09 8.70
C SER A 75 -6.69 -3.74 8.56
N GLY A 76 -5.85 -3.61 7.54
CA GLY A 76 -5.13 -2.39 7.17
C GLY A 76 -4.58 -2.50 5.77
N LEU A 77 -4.33 -1.37 5.14
CA LEU A 77 -3.89 -1.29 3.74
C LEU A 77 -2.60 -0.46 3.60
N LEU A 78 -1.68 -0.95 2.79
CA LEU A 78 -0.57 -0.16 2.25
C LEU A 78 -0.65 -0.17 0.73
N LEU A 79 -0.93 0.99 0.15
CA LEU A 79 -1.18 1.19 -1.28
C LEU A 79 0.06 1.75 -1.97
N GLY A 80 0.56 1.08 -3.01
CA GLY A 80 1.81 1.46 -3.69
C GLY A 80 1.69 1.58 -5.20
N SER A 81 2.30 2.63 -5.75
CA SER A 81 2.35 2.89 -7.19
C SER A 81 3.65 3.58 -7.58
N PRO A 82 4.22 3.31 -8.76
CA PRO A 82 5.18 4.25 -9.34
C PRO A 82 4.47 5.57 -9.65
N THR A 83 5.21 6.68 -9.63
CA THR A 83 4.66 7.95 -10.10
C THR A 83 4.38 7.89 -11.61
N ARG A 84 3.25 8.42 -12.03
CA ARG A 84 2.86 8.65 -13.42
C ARG A 84 2.30 10.07 -13.52
N PHE A 85 3.14 11.01 -13.99
CA PHE A 85 2.78 12.44 -14.05
C PHE A 85 2.27 12.99 -12.71
N GLY A 86 2.92 12.62 -11.59
CA GLY A 86 2.57 13.09 -10.25
C GLY A 86 1.36 12.40 -9.61
N THR A 87 0.83 11.33 -10.23
CA THR A 87 -0.30 10.52 -9.72
C THR A 87 0.02 9.02 -9.78
N MET A 88 -0.89 8.19 -9.27
CA MET A 88 -0.75 6.74 -9.36
C MET A 88 -0.89 6.23 -10.80
N ALA A 89 -0.37 5.04 -11.05
CA ALA A 89 -0.52 4.33 -12.32
C ALA A 89 -2.00 3.98 -12.60
N GLY A 90 -2.40 4.07 -13.88
CA GLY A 90 -3.77 3.79 -14.32
C GLY A 90 -4.26 2.39 -13.92
N SER A 91 -3.39 1.37 -13.93
CA SER A 91 -3.74 0.00 -13.48
C SER A 91 -4.23 -0.03 -12.04
N LEU A 92 -3.56 0.68 -11.13
CA LEU A 92 -3.98 0.75 -9.73
C LEU A 92 -5.26 1.55 -9.56
N LYS A 93 -5.38 2.67 -10.29
CA LYS A 93 -6.60 3.49 -10.28
C LYS A 93 -7.80 2.70 -10.80
N TYR A 94 -7.65 1.95 -11.88
CA TYR A 94 -8.69 1.09 -12.45
C TYR A 94 -9.18 0.02 -11.44
N PHE A 95 -8.24 -0.62 -10.73
CA PHE A 95 -8.60 -1.56 -9.66
C PHE A 95 -9.41 -0.88 -8.56
N LEU A 96 -8.99 0.29 -8.10
CA LEU A 96 -9.74 1.05 -7.08
C LEU A 96 -11.13 1.47 -7.56
N GLU A 97 -11.30 1.80 -8.84
CA GLU A 97 -12.62 2.09 -9.42
C GLU A 97 -13.54 0.87 -9.42
N SER A 98 -12.98 -0.34 -9.59
CA SER A 98 -13.76 -1.59 -9.50
C SER A 98 -14.25 -1.92 -8.09
N SER A 99 -13.71 -1.26 -7.04
CA SER A 99 -14.10 -1.48 -5.64
C SER A 99 -15.29 -0.63 -5.16
N SER A 100 -16.06 -0.03 -6.09
CA SER A 100 -17.20 0.84 -5.75
C SER A 100 -18.25 0.19 -4.86
N ASN A 101 -18.47 -1.13 -4.98
CA ASN A 101 -19.38 -1.87 -4.11
C ASN A 101 -18.89 -1.87 -2.65
N LEU A 102 -17.58 -2.01 -2.41
CA LEU A 102 -17.00 -1.97 -1.07
C LEU A 102 -17.14 -0.58 -0.44
N TRP A 103 -17.09 0.47 -1.27
CA TRP A 103 -17.35 1.84 -0.83
C TRP A 103 -18.81 2.00 -0.39
N LEU A 104 -19.78 1.54 -1.19
CA LEU A 104 -21.20 1.59 -0.83
C LEU A 104 -21.53 0.82 0.46
N GLU A 105 -20.86 -0.30 0.68
CA GLU A 105 -21.00 -1.13 1.90
C GLU A 105 -20.26 -0.54 3.11
N GLY A 106 -19.38 0.46 2.92
CA GLY A 106 -18.53 0.98 3.99
C GLY A 106 -17.46 -0.01 4.48
N SER A 107 -17.09 -0.99 3.64
CA SER A 107 -16.26 -2.13 4.04
C SER A 107 -14.85 -1.75 4.54
N LEU A 108 -14.33 -0.58 4.15
CA LEU A 108 -12.99 -0.09 4.53
C LEU A 108 -13.04 1.02 5.59
N VAL A 109 -14.21 1.40 6.07
CA VAL A 109 -14.37 2.48 7.06
C VAL A 109 -13.57 2.17 8.32
N ASN A 110 -12.82 3.16 8.82
CA ASN A 110 -11.98 3.10 10.02
C ASN A 110 -10.77 2.15 9.94
N LYS A 111 -10.49 1.51 8.81
CA LYS A 111 -9.25 0.74 8.65
C LYS A 111 -8.06 1.67 8.42
N PRO A 112 -6.90 1.46 9.05
CA PRO A 112 -5.71 2.26 8.82
C PRO A 112 -5.14 2.02 7.42
N ALA A 113 -4.68 3.09 6.77
CA ALA A 113 -4.06 3.02 5.46
C ALA A 113 -2.82 3.91 5.35
N GLY A 114 -1.80 3.42 4.65
CA GLY A 114 -0.61 4.13 4.26
C GLY A 114 -0.38 4.05 2.75
N VAL A 115 0.48 4.92 2.23
CA VAL A 115 0.81 4.97 0.80
C VAL A 115 2.31 4.96 0.57
N PHE A 116 2.78 4.42 -0.58
CA PHE A 116 4.19 4.41 -0.94
C PHE A 116 4.40 4.49 -2.45
N THR A 117 5.54 5.06 -2.88
CA THR A 117 5.79 5.35 -4.29
C THR A 117 7.25 5.19 -4.70
N SER A 118 7.50 5.15 -6.00
CA SER A 118 8.83 5.36 -6.58
C SER A 118 8.77 6.37 -7.73
N SER A 119 9.87 7.06 -7.98
CA SER A 119 10.04 8.01 -9.08
C SER A 119 11.40 7.86 -9.74
N SER A 120 11.55 8.29 -10.99
CA SER A 120 12.82 8.27 -11.70
C SER A 120 13.79 9.36 -11.26
N SER A 121 13.33 10.39 -10.53
CA SER A 121 14.16 11.49 -10.01
C SER A 121 13.70 11.94 -8.62
N LEU A 122 14.60 12.57 -7.87
CA LEU A 122 14.35 13.00 -6.48
C LEU A 122 13.13 13.93 -6.33
N HIS A 123 12.93 14.86 -7.26
CA HIS A 123 11.78 15.76 -7.30
C HIS A 123 10.77 15.40 -8.38
N GLY A 124 10.68 14.11 -8.73
CA GLY A 124 9.85 13.57 -9.81
C GLY A 124 8.37 13.36 -9.46
N GLY A 125 7.84 14.02 -8.43
CA GLY A 125 6.43 13.94 -8.04
C GLY A 125 6.15 12.85 -7.00
N GLN A 126 7.08 12.54 -6.10
CA GLN A 126 6.87 11.57 -5.02
C GLN A 126 5.73 12.00 -4.11
N GLU A 127 5.79 13.22 -3.55
CA GLU A 127 4.78 13.72 -2.61
C GLU A 127 3.41 13.88 -3.27
N SER A 128 3.35 14.41 -4.50
CA SER A 128 2.09 14.56 -5.22
C SER A 128 1.43 13.21 -5.50
N THR A 129 2.22 12.19 -5.85
CA THR A 129 1.72 10.82 -6.04
C THR A 129 1.20 10.23 -4.74
N LEU A 130 1.93 10.37 -3.62
CA LEU A 130 1.48 9.91 -2.30
C LEU A 130 0.17 10.58 -1.91
N LEU A 131 0.09 11.91 -2.00
CA LEU A 131 -1.12 12.68 -1.68
C LEU A 131 -2.30 12.30 -2.59
N SER A 132 -2.06 12.10 -3.90
CA SER A 132 -3.12 11.67 -4.82
C SER A 132 -3.69 10.29 -4.49
N MET A 133 -2.85 9.36 -3.99
CA MET A 133 -3.29 8.03 -3.55
C MET A 133 -4.11 8.06 -2.26
N MET A 134 -3.91 9.06 -1.40
CA MET A 134 -4.70 9.20 -0.17
C MET A 134 -6.16 9.57 -0.45
N LEU A 135 -6.45 10.30 -1.54
CA LEU A 135 -7.80 10.76 -1.85
C LEU A 135 -8.82 9.61 -1.98
N PRO A 136 -8.60 8.57 -2.81
CA PRO A 136 -9.55 7.45 -2.88
C PRO A 136 -9.66 6.69 -1.55
N LEU A 137 -8.59 6.60 -0.76
CA LEU A 137 -8.63 5.95 0.56
C LEU A 137 -9.49 6.74 1.56
N LEU A 138 -9.43 8.08 1.52
CA LEU A 138 -10.31 8.95 2.30
C LEU A 138 -11.77 8.78 1.87
N HIS A 139 -12.06 8.65 0.57
CA HIS A 139 -13.41 8.35 0.08
C HIS A 139 -13.95 7.01 0.59
N HIS A 140 -13.08 6.01 0.75
CA HIS A 140 -13.42 4.74 1.40
C HIS A 140 -13.56 4.83 2.93
N GLY A 141 -13.36 6.01 3.54
CA GLY A 141 -13.45 6.21 4.98
C GLY A 141 -12.28 5.66 5.78
N MET A 142 -11.14 5.39 5.13
CA MET A 142 -9.94 4.88 5.79
C MET A 142 -9.20 5.97 6.58
N MET A 143 -8.49 5.57 7.62
CA MET A 143 -7.63 6.45 8.42
C MET A 143 -6.22 6.50 7.83
N ILE A 144 -5.83 7.65 7.28
CA ILE A 144 -4.52 7.82 6.68
C ILE A 144 -3.42 7.91 7.74
N CYS A 145 -2.40 7.06 7.62
CA CYS A 145 -1.28 6.96 8.53
C CYS A 145 0.05 7.07 7.76
N GLY A 146 0.69 8.20 7.86
CA GLY A 146 2.04 8.42 7.31
C GLY A 146 3.16 7.94 8.23
N VAL A 147 4.38 8.34 7.95
CA VAL A 147 5.57 8.06 8.76
C VAL A 147 5.87 9.26 9.66
N PRO A 148 5.87 9.11 11.00
CA PRO A 148 6.08 10.23 11.90
C PRO A 148 7.56 10.63 11.98
N TYR A 149 7.83 11.89 12.25
CA TYR A 149 9.21 12.40 12.45
C TYR A 149 9.92 11.87 13.70
N SER A 150 9.22 11.10 14.55
CA SER A 150 9.86 10.30 15.60
C SER A 150 10.74 9.18 15.03
N GLU A 151 10.54 8.82 13.75
CA GLU A 151 11.45 7.95 13.00
C GLU A 151 12.63 8.79 12.49
N SER A 152 13.75 8.73 13.20
CA SER A 152 14.94 9.57 12.93
C SER A 152 15.48 9.46 11.51
N TYR A 153 15.24 8.35 10.83
CA TYR A 153 15.67 8.12 9.45
C TYR A 153 15.03 9.06 8.44
N LEU A 154 13.84 9.63 8.74
CA LEU A 154 13.25 10.70 7.91
C LEU A 154 14.10 11.97 7.84
N SER A 155 14.83 12.27 8.90
CA SER A 155 15.74 13.43 8.94
C SER A 155 17.13 13.12 8.36
N GLN A 156 17.45 11.85 8.15
CA GLN A 156 18.77 11.39 7.69
C GLN A 156 18.79 11.03 6.21
N THR A 157 17.64 10.61 5.65
CA THR A 157 17.56 10.18 4.25
C THR A 157 17.95 11.31 3.29
N GLN A 158 18.69 10.95 2.26
CA GLN A 158 19.09 11.83 1.16
C GLN A 158 18.50 11.39 -0.19
N THR A 159 17.63 10.37 -0.17
CA THR A 159 17.03 9.79 -1.38
C THR A 159 15.51 9.78 -1.29
N GLY A 160 14.90 8.73 -0.77
CA GLY A 160 13.46 8.61 -0.64
C GLY A 160 13.00 8.63 0.83
N GLY A 161 11.69 8.68 1.02
CA GLY A 161 11.05 8.73 2.33
C GLY A 161 10.55 10.14 2.68
N SER A 162 9.30 10.20 3.13
CA SER A 162 8.64 11.44 3.53
C SER A 162 7.63 11.16 4.65
N PRO A 163 7.13 12.20 5.36
CA PRO A 163 6.06 12.00 6.34
C PRO A 163 4.74 11.53 5.72
N TYR A 164 4.55 11.73 4.42
CA TYR A 164 3.37 11.27 3.68
C TYR A 164 3.40 9.78 3.37
N GLY A 165 4.60 9.17 3.29
CA GLY A 165 4.77 7.75 3.01
C GLY A 165 6.18 7.39 2.58
N SER A 166 6.43 6.10 2.44
CA SER A 166 7.71 5.58 1.95
C SER A 166 7.88 5.87 0.46
N SER A 167 9.08 6.28 0.04
CA SER A 167 9.37 6.54 -1.37
C SER A 167 10.79 6.13 -1.74
N HIS A 168 11.08 6.05 -3.06
CA HIS A 168 12.37 5.63 -3.61
C HIS A 168 12.66 6.31 -4.94
N VAL A 169 13.94 6.60 -5.20
CA VAL A 169 14.42 7.05 -6.51
C VAL A 169 14.96 5.86 -7.31
N GLU A 170 14.34 5.56 -8.46
CA GLU A 170 14.53 4.30 -9.23
C GLU A 170 15.96 4.04 -9.72
N ASN A 171 16.78 5.07 -9.91
CA ASN A 171 18.14 4.95 -10.45
C ASN A 171 19.18 4.51 -9.41
N THR A 172 18.76 4.19 -8.21
CA THR A 172 19.64 3.77 -7.10
C THR A 172 19.16 2.44 -6.51
N SER A 173 19.99 1.79 -5.71
CA SER A 173 19.52 0.72 -4.81
C SER A 173 18.84 1.34 -3.59
N LEU A 174 17.89 0.61 -2.97
CA LEU A 174 17.29 1.06 -1.71
C LEU A 174 18.36 1.33 -0.66
N SER A 175 18.40 2.55 -0.14
CA SER A 175 19.29 2.92 0.98
C SER A 175 18.87 2.24 2.28
N GLU A 176 19.74 2.22 3.28
CA GLU A 176 19.39 1.66 4.61
C GLU A 176 18.33 2.51 5.30
N GLU A 177 18.35 3.83 5.11
CA GLU A 177 17.34 4.74 5.62
C GLU A 177 15.97 4.45 4.99
N GLU A 178 15.90 4.31 3.67
CA GLU A 178 14.65 3.96 2.97
C GLU A 178 14.09 2.62 3.45
N LYS A 179 14.93 1.59 3.61
CA LYS A 179 14.51 0.29 4.16
C LYS A 179 13.93 0.42 5.57
N LYS A 180 14.57 1.21 6.44
CA LYS A 180 14.10 1.43 7.82
C LYS A 180 12.81 2.22 7.86
N ILE A 181 12.67 3.27 7.01
CA ILE A 181 11.42 4.02 6.85
C ILE A 181 10.29 3.10 6.37
N CYS A 182 10.53 2.24 5.38
CA CYS A 182 9.54 1.27 4.91
C CYS A 182 9.08 0.31 6.02
N ARG A 183 10.03 -0.24 6.79
CA ARG A 183 9.74 -1.14 7.91
C ARG A 183 8.95 -0.44 9.02
N ALA A 184 9.34 0.79 9.37
CA ALA A 184 8.62 1.59 10.35
C ALA A 184 7.18 1.89 9.91
N HIS A 185 6.99 2.22 8.63
CA HIS A 185 5.67 2.45 8.05
C HIS A 185 4.78 1.20 8.13
N GLY A 186 5.27 0.05 7.66
CA GLY A 186 4.54 -1.21 7.74
C GLY A 186 4.20 -1.60 9.18
N ARG A 187 5.18 -1.52 10.10
CA ARG A 187 4.99 -1.79 11.51
C ARG A 187 3.92 -0.88 12.14
N ARG A 188 3.90 0.41 11.78
CA ARG A 188 2.91 1.36 12.29
C ARG A 188 1.49 0.96 11.88
N ILE A 189 1.25 0.65 10.61
CA ILE A 189 -0.07 0.21 10.13
C ILE A 189 -0.50 -1.06 10.88
N ALA A 190 0.37 -2.05 11.01
CA ALA A 190 0.07 -3.30 11.71
C ALA A 190 -0.33 -3.07 13.19
N LEU A 191 0.42 -2.23 13.91
CA LEU A 191 0.10 -1.92 15.32
C LEU A 191 -1.23 -1.19 15.48
N ILE A 192 -1.57 -0.29 14.55
CA ILE A 192 -2.86 0.41 14.58
C ILE A 192 -3.99 -0.57 14.25
N SER A 193 -3.84 -1.40 13.21
CA SER A 193 -4.81 -2.44 12.86
C SER A 193 -5.14 -3.35 14.03
N SER A 194 -4.11 -3.89 14.70
CA SER A 194 -4.29 -4.77 15.87
C SER A 194 -5.04 -4.09 17.01
N LYS A 195 -4.77 -2.80 17.28
CA LYS A 195 -5.46 -2.05 18.34
C LYS A 195 -6.93 -1.78 18.00
N MET A 196 -7.24 -1.58 16.72
CA MET A 196 -8.63 -1.35 16.28
C MET A 196 -9.46 -2.61 16.39
N GLU A 197 -8.89 -3.77 16.05
CA GLU A 197 -9.61 -5.06 16.15
C GLU A 197 -9.90 -5.45 17.59
N CYS A 198 -8.95 -5.29 18.52
CA CYS A 198 -9.17 -5.55 19.93
C CYS A 198 -10.36 -4.75 20.54
N ARG A 199 -10.65 -3.55 20.03
CA ARG A 199 -11.78 -2.74 20.49
C ARG A 199 -13.12 -3.23 19.97
N ASN A 200 -13.16 -3.80 18.78
CA ASN A 200 -14.41 -4.33 18.20
C ASN A 200 -14.84 -5.64 18.89
N GLU A 201 -13.93 -6.31 19.62
CA GLU A 201 -14.24 -7.53 20.39
C GLU A 201 -14.81 -7.22 21.79
N THR A 202 -14.67 -5.99 22.27
CA THR A 202 -15.09 -5.55 23.62
C THR A 202 -16.31 -4.63 23.61
N ALA A 203 -16.85 -4.32 22.45
CA ALA A 203 -18.07 -3.53 22.23
C ALA A 203 -19.24 -4.42 21.80
#